data_23a45ab78a15e03584b5c06ea1da989c
#
_entry.id   23a45ab78a15e03584b5c06ea1da989c
#
_cell.length_a   1.000
_cell.length_b   1.000
_cell.length_c   1.000
_cell.angle_alpha   90.00
_cell.angle_beta   90.00
_cell.angle_gamma   90.00
#
_symmetry.space_group_name_H-M   'P 1'
#
loop_
_entity.id
_entity.type
_entity.pdbx_description
1 polymer ?
#
loop_
_entity_poly.entity_id
_entity_poly.type
_entity_poly.pdbx_seq_one_letter_code
_entity_poly.pdbx_strand_id
1 'polypeptide(L)'
;MENYIVSARKYRPDTFESVVAQKSLTTTLKNAIHTGKLAHAYLFCGPRGVGKTTCARIFAKTINCEHPTPEGEPCNKCESCQSFNQQRSFSIYELDAASNNSVDDIRGLNEQVRIPPQVGKYKVYIIDEVHMLSQAAFNAFLKTLEEPPAHAIFILATTEKHKIIPTILSRCQIYDFSRIESGDIIDHLKSIADREGITSEYDALRIIAQKSDGCMRDALSLFDQMTSFTQGNLTYDKVIGSLNILDYDYYFRFTEQILASQTSQLLLLFNEILNKGFEGNIVISGLASHFRDLLVASDPATHPLLECGEELRKRYIEQAAKCPPKFLFRAIKLCNDCDAGYRSSRNKRLLVELTIIQLSQINADGGEDSSGQGPVRLKPIFNANAQQAVASAPVAAPMQEIKREPAPTQAAAVAQPQVQQQTPQPQMPSAPQTAAPAPQQRPQQPGVLSGRPEALKRGVESGKAPFGGMFSRTHTAATRGAAAEAAQQAAAASASEAAAEAKRRIPLTQENLSQKWFEYAVYLPVNEHALADRMKIINPEILSENSFVIRVDNMHVSELFAKEAKSITAYIANALGGGTIEMKIEQNTQQVQRRIYNRTEQFKLLTEKNPALEKLRQNLNLDFA
;
A
#
# COMPACT_ATOMS: atom_id res chain seq x y z
N MET A 1 -18.34 30.32 -25.28
CA MET A 1 -17.88 29.92 -23.93
C MET A 1 -16.47 29.38 -24.10
N GLU A 2 -15.46 30.07 -23.60
CA GLU A 2 -14.12 29.52 -23.57
C GLU A 2 -14.13 28.30 -22.62
N ASN A 3 -13.70 27.16 -23.13
CA ASN A 3 -13.60 25.97 -22.30
C ASN A 3 -12.54 26.21 -21.23
N TYR A 4 -12.91 26.14 -19.96
CA TYR A 4 -11.98 26.22 -18.83
C TYR A 4 -10.91 25.13 -18.96
N ILE A 5 -9.66 25.53 -19.03
CA ILE A 5 -8.50 24.63 -19.08
C ILE A 5 -7.80 24.72 -17.73
N VAL A 6 -7.67 23.57 -17.04
CA VAL A 6 -6.97 23.46 -15.75
C VAL A 6 -5.53 23.94 -15.88
N SER A 7 -5.03 24.71 -14.91
CA SER A 7 -3.69 25.32 -14.93
C SER A 7 -2.57 24.30 -15.13
N ALA A 8 -2.67 23.12 -14.57
CA ALA A 8 -1.72 22.04 -14.79
C ALA A 8 -1.56 21.63 -16.27
N ARG A 9 -2.56 21.91 -17.13
CA ARG A 9 -2.50 21.71 -18.58
C ARG A 9 -2.16 23.01 -19.33
N LYS A 10 -2.72 24.13 -18.92
CA LYS A 10 -2.51 25.46 -19.54
C LYS A 10 -1.06 25.92 -19.43
N TYR A 11 -0.45 25.72 -18.26
CA TYR A 11 0.94 26.13 -17.96
C TYR A 11 1.94 24.96 -18.03
N ARG A 12 1.58 23.89 -18.75
CA ARG A 12 2.53 22.81 -18.99
C ARG A 12 3.71 23.31 -19.82
N PRO A 13 4.97 23.17 -19.35
CA PRO A 13 6.15 23.57 -20.09
C PRO A 13 6.21 22.99 -21.51
N ASP A 14 6.57 23.79 -22.51
CA ASP A 14 6.74 23.41 -23.90
C ASP A 14 8.19 23.55 -24.41
N THR A 15 9.09 24.11 -23.56
CA THR A 15 10.52 24.23 -23.74
C THR A 15 11.26 23.75 -22.49
N PHE A 16 12.54 23.37 -22.64
CA PHE A 16 13.37 22.96 -21.49
C PHE A 16 13.64 24.12 -20.52
N GLU A 17 13.71 25.34 -21.02
CA GLU A 17 13.92 26.54 -20.21
C GLU A 17 12.73 26.79 -19.25
N SER A 18 11.53 26.50 -19.71
CA SER A 18 10.31 26.67 -18.91
C SER A 18 10.09 25.57 -17.86
N VAL A 19 10.94 24.51 -17.85
CA VAL A 19 10.87 23.46 -16.84
C VAL A 19 11.46 23.94 -15.52
N VAL A 20 10.65 23.91 -14.45
CA VAL A 20 11.05 24.38 -13.13
C VAL A 20 11.98 23.38 -12.44
N ALA A 21 13.03 23.85 -11.78
CA ALA A 21 13.94 23.13 -10.85
C ALA A 21 14.78 21.97 -11.43
N GLN A 22 14.62 21.54 -12.68
CA GLN A 22 15.35 20.40 -13.25
C GLN A 22 16.54 20.81 -14.16
N LYS A 23 17.26 21.89 -13.83
CA LYS A 23 18.28 22.52 -14.70
C LYS A 23 19.42 21.60 -15.10
N SER A 24 19.96 20.78 -14.19
CA SER A 24 21.06 19.86 -14.50
C SER A 24 20.66 18.78 -15.51
N LEU A 25 19.44 18.27 -15.38
CA LEU A 25 18.86 17.24 -16.23
C LEU A 25 18.53 17.80 -17.62
N THR A 26 17.88 18.95 -17.70
CA THR A 26 17.55 19.61 -18.97
C THR A 26 18.81 20.00 -19.74
N THR A 27 19.87 20.48 -19.04
CA THR A 27 21.18 20.75 -19.64
C THR A 27 21.81 19.47 -20.24
N THR A 28 21.74 18.35 -19.52
CA THR A 28 22.28 17.07 -20.02
C THR A 28 21.53 16.61 -21.26
N LEU A 29 20.21 16.72 -21.29
CA LEU A 29 19.39 16.40 -22.47
C LEU A 29 19.71 17.32 -23.65
N LYS A 30 19.84 18.63 -23.43
CA LYS A 30 20.27 19.59 -24.46
C LYS A 30 21.65 19.23 -25.04
N ASN A 31 22.61 18.88 -24.19
CA ASN A 31 23.94 18.47 -24.63
C ASN A 31 23.90 17.19 -25.46
N ALA A 32 23.05 16.22 -25.14
CA ALA A 32 22.87 15.00 -25.95
C ALA A 32 22.31 15.33 -27.36
N ILE A 33 21.39 16.29 -27.44
CA ILE A 33 20.82 16.77 -28.70
C ILE A 33 21.91 17.48 -29.54
N HIS A 34 22.65 18.42 -28.92
CA HIS A 34 23.71 19.18 -29.62
C HIS A 34 24.83 18.28 -30.15
N THR A 35 25.25 17.29 -29.38
CA THR A 35 26.32 16.38 -29.79
C THR A 35 25.84 15.30 -30.77
N GLY A 36 24.53 15.18 -31.00
CA GLY A 36 23.92 14.13 -31.82
C GLY A 36 24.08 12.72 -31.26
N LYS A 37 24.52 12.60 -29.98
CA LYS A 37 24.72 11.32 -29.30
C LYS A 37 23.46 10.93 -28.54
N LEU A 38 22.46 10.43 -29.27
CA LEU A 38 21.20 10.01 -28.69
C LEU A 38 21.25 8.52 -28.35
N ALA A 39 20.81 8.16 -27.14
CA ALA A 39 20.59 6.78 -26.77
C ALA A 39 19.27 6.26 -27.36
N HIS A 40 19.17 4.96 -27.57
CA HIS A 40 17.95 4.34 -28.09
C HIS A 40 16.83 4.26 -27.02
N ALA A 41 17.21 4.21 -25.75
CA ALA A 41 16.26 4.14 -24.64
C ALA A 41 16.67 5.04 -23.49
N TYR A 42 15.69 5.77 -22.97
CA TYR A 42 15.79 6.68 -21.83
C TYR A 42 14.83 6.20 -20.74
N LEU A 43 15.24 6.30 -19.48
CA LEU A 43 14.39 6.01 -18.35
C LEU A 43 14.34 7.22 -17.40
N PHE A 44 13.19 7.86 -17.30
CA PHE A 44 12.95 9.01 -16.44
C PHE A 44 12.30 8.52 -15.14
N CYS A 45 13.05 8.58 -14.06
CA CYS A 45 12.63 8.11 -12.73
C CYS A 45 12.37 9.30 -11.80
N GLY A 46 11.42 9.19 -10.87
CA GLY A 46 11.22 10.19 -9.82
C GLY A 46 9.75 10.34 -9.43
N PRO A 47 9.45 11.15 -8.40
CA PRO A 47 8.10 11.32 -7.89
C PRO A 47 7.09 11.75 -8.94
N ARG A 48 5.79 11.58 -8.63
CA ARG A 48 4.72 12.04 -9.50
C ARG A 48 4.75 13.57 -9.65
N GLY A 49 4.41 14.08 -10.83
CA GLY A 49 4.18 15.51 -11.03
C GLY A 49 5.40 16.44 -11.04
N VAL A 50 6.64 15.89 -11.03
CA VAL A 50 7.90 16.66 -11.09
C VAL A 50 8.36 17.00 -12.51
N GLY A 51 7.58 16.63 -13.54
CA GLY A 51 7.87 17.01 -14.94
C GLY A 51 8.42 15.89 -15.83
N LYS A 52 8.49 14.61 -15.42
CA LYS A 52 9.00 13.48 -16.22
C LYS A 52 8.40 13.42 -17.63
N THR A 53 7.09 13.24 -17.73
CA THR A 53 6.36 13.17 -19.00
C THR A 53 6.45 14.47 -19.79
N THR A 54 6.52 15.62 -19.11
CA THR A 54 6.71 16.93 -19.75
C THR A 54 8.08 17.03 -20.42
N CYS A 55 9.16 16.67 -19.70
CA CYS A 55 10.50 16.64 -20.28
C CYS A 55 10.61 15.60 -21.42
N ALA A 56 9.96 14.44 -21.29
CA ALA A 56 9.88 13.44 -22.35
C ALA A 56 9.25 14.01 -23.63
N ARG A 57 8.15 14.77 -23.50
CA ARG A 57 7.47 15.43 -24.62
C ARG A 57 8.33 16.52 -25.27
N ILE A 58 8.98 17.36 -24.45
CA ILE A 58 9.89 18.39 -24.97
C ILE A 58 11.06 17.75 -25.71
N PHE A 59 11.67 16.72 -25.12
CA PHE A 59 12.79 16.00 -25.74
C PHE A 59 12.39 15.36 -27.06
N ALA A 60 11.27 14.62 -27.09
CA ALA A 60 10.73 14.00 -28.31
C ALA A 60 10.43 15.03 -29.42
N LYS A 61 9.88 16.19 -29.04
CA LYS A 61 9.60 17.29 -29.96
C LYS A 61 10.89 17.90 -30.50
N THR A 62 11.91 18.08 -29.65
CA THR A 62 13.17 18.74 -30.03
C THR A 62 14.00 17.87 -31.00
N ILE A 63 14.11 16.55 -30.76
CA ILE A 63 14.88 15.65 -31.64
C ILE A 63 14.24 15.47 -33.04
N ASN A 64 12.92 15.69 -33.13
CA ASN A 64 12.17 15.66 -34.38
C ASN A 64 11.95 17.05 -35.00
N CYS A 65 12.46 18.11 -34.36
CA CYS A 65 12.34 19.48 -34.86
C CYS A 65 13.23 19.66 -36.08
N GLU A 66 12.70 20.25 -37.17
CA GLU A 66 13.45 20.54 -38.38
C GLU A 66 14.47 21.67 -38.20
N HIS A 67 14.10 22.67 -37.38
CA HIS A 67 14.88 23.87 -37.12
C HIS A 67 14.99 24.11 -35.61
N PRO A 68 15.75 23.27 -34.87
CA PRO A 68 15.98 23.52 -33.45
C PRO A 68 16.73 24.84 -33.24
N THR A 69 16.45 25.55 -32.14
CA THR A 69 17.20 26.76 -31.83
C THR A 69 18.67 26.44 -31.50
N PRO A 70 19.58 27.42 -31.59
CA PRO A 70 20.99 27.22 -31.18
C PRO A 70 21.13 26.75 -29.72
N GLU A 71 20.14 27.00 -28.89
CA GLU A 71 20.09 26.63 -27.48
C GLU A 71 19.53 25.22 -27.22
N GLY A 72 19.21 24.47 -28.31
CA GLY A 72 18.68 23.11 -28.22
C GLY A 72 17.21 23.04 -27.83
N GLU A 73 16.42 24.07 -28.16
CA GLU A 73 14.97 24.12 -27.94
C GLU A 73 14.18 23.85 -29.22
N PRO A 74 12.94 23.32 -29.14
CA PRO A 74 12.10 23.13 -30.31
C PRO A 74 11.60 24.47 -30.86
N CYS A 75 11.57 24.63 -32.17
CA CYS A 75 11.14 25.89 -32.80
C CYS A 75 9.65 26.21 -32.65
N ASN A 76 8.80 25.24 -32.28
CA ASN A 76 7.35 25.34 -32.16
C ASN A 76 6.59 25.81 -33.42
N LYS A 77 7.27 25.96 -34.56
CA LYS A 77 6.71 26.53 -35.79
C LYS A 77 6.78 25.57 -37.01
N CYS A 78 7.69 24.59 -37.05
CA CYS A 78 7.77 23.61 -38.13
C CYS A 78 6.60 22.62 -38.08
N GLU A 79 6.39 21.91 -39.17
CA GLU A 79 5.29 20.94 -39.30
C GLU A 79 5.33 19.86 -38.21
N SER A 80 6.50 19.31 -37.90
CA SER A 80 6.67 18.33 -36.82
C SER A 80 6.27 18.88 -35.45
N CYS A 81 6.67 20.12 -35.12
CA CYS A 81 6.31 20.75 -33.85
C CYS A 81 4.81 21.08 -33.75
N GLN A 82 4.21 21.58 -34.84
CA GLN A 82 2.80 21.93 -34.88
C GLN A 82 1.90 20.69 -34.80
N SER A 83 2.21 19.64 -35.55
CA SER A 83 1.46 18.38 -35.51
C SER A 83 1.50 17.74 -34.12
N PHE A 84 2.66 17.81 -33.44
CA PHE A 84 2.77 17.32 -32.07
C PHE A 84 1.95 18.17 -31.08
N ASN A 85 2.03 19.49 -31.16
CA ASN A 85 1.25 20.37 -30.29
C ASN A 85 -0.27 20.18 -30.48
N GLN A 86 -0.72 19.85 -31.69
CA GLN A 86 -2.11 19.53 -32.01
C GLN A 86 -2.49 18.06 -31.70
N GLN A 87 -1.57 17.27 -31.12
CA GLN A 87 -1.77 15.83 -30.84
C GLN A 87 -2.10 15.00 -32.10
N ARG A 88 -1.53 15.35 -33.25
CA ARG A 88 -1.70 14.69 -34.55
C ARG A 88 -0.38 14.15 -35.12
N SER A 89 0.64 14.00 -34.29
CA SER A 89 1.93 13.49 -34.74
C SER A 89 1.86 12.00 -35.01
N PHE A 90 2.37 11.58 -36.19
CA PHE A 90 2.56 10.18 -36.56
C PHE A 90 3.96 9.65 -36.19
N SER A 91 4.83 10.49 -35.66
CA SER A 91 6.21 10.14 -35.29
C SER A 91 6.47 10.11 -33.78
N ILE A 92 5.56 10.68 -32.96
CA ILE A 92 5.68 10.67 -31.51
C ILE A 92 4.40 10.04 -30.94
N TYR A 93 4.56 8.90 -30.29
CA TYR A 93 3.48 8.14 -29.65
C TYR A 93 3.61 8.24 -28.14
N GLU A 94 2.49 8.52 -27.46
CA GLU A 94 2.42 8.60 -26.00
C GLU A 94 1.45 7.53 -25.50
N LEU A 95 1.95 6.61 -24.67
CA LEU A 95 1.22 5.47 -24.13
C LEU A 95 1.29 5.52 -22.61
N ASP A 96 0.17 5.29 -21.96
CA ASP A 96 0.10 5.09 -20.52
C ASP A 96 0.09 3.57 -20.25
N ALA A 97 1.11 3.08 -19.56
CA ALA A 97 1.22 1.66 -19.23
C ALA A 97 0.16 1.19 -18.22
N ALA A 98 -0.50 2.09 -17.48
CA ALA A 98 -1.61 1.70 -16.62
C ALA A 98 -2.82 1.22 -17.44
N SER A 99 -3.04 1.82 -18.61
CA SER A 99 -4.14 1.50 -19.52
C SER A 99 -3.75 0.45 -20.58
N ASN A 100 -2.45 0.34 -20.92
CA ASN A 100 -1.91 -0.53 -21.98
C ASN A 100 -0.84 -1.45 -21.41
N ASN A 101 -1.20 -2.36 -20.52
CA ASN A 101 -0.27 -3.21 -19.75
C ASN A 101 -0.19 -4.66 -20.25
N SER A 102 -0.97 -5.02 -21.27
CA SER A 102 -1.04 -6.39 -21.77
C SER A 102 0.13 -6.73 -22.69
N VAL A 103 0.38 -8.02 -22.85
CA VAL A 103 1.42 -8.52 -23.79
C VAL A 103 1.07 -8.17 -25.22
N ASP A 104 -0.21 -8.16 -25.56
CA ASP A 104 -0.68 -7.92 -26.92
C ASP A 104 -0.55 -6.45 -27.31
N ASP A 105 -0.73 -5.51 -26.37
CA ASP A 105 -0.47 -4.09 -26.58
C ASP A 105 1.01 -3.86 -26.93
N ILE A 106 1.92 -4.49 -26.18
CA ILE A 106 3.36 -4.39 -26.43
C ILE A 106 3.78 -5.10 -27.72
N ARG A 107 3.14 -6.19 -28.12
CA ARG A 107 3.37 -6.83 -29.42
C ARG A 107 2.96 -5.92 -30.57
N GLY A 108 1.79 -5.29 -30.46
CA GLY A 108 1.32 -4.30 -31.43
C GLY A 108 2.28 -3.10 -31.54
N LEU A 109 2.79 -2.60 -30.39
CA LEU A 109 3.83 -1.57 -30.37
C LEU A 109 5.10 -2.03 -31.07
N ASN A 110 5.59 -3.24 -30.81
CA ASN A 110 6.79 -3.79 -31.44
C ASN A 110 6.66 -3.92 -32.97
N GLU A 111 5.47 -4.20 -33.48
CA GLU A 111 5.20 -4.20 -34.93
C GLU A 111 5.23 -2.79 -35.52
N GLN A 112 4.62 -1.83 -34.84
CA GLN A 112 4.61 -0.42 -35.23
C GLN A 112 6.02 0.20 -35.24
N VAL A 113 6.88 -0.21 -34.28
CA VAL A 113 8.27 0.29 -34.17
C VAL A 113 9.08 0.01 -35.45
N ARG A 114 8.81 -1.08 -36.16
CA ARG A 114 9.53 -1.47 -37.38
C ARG A 114 9.28 -0.54 -38.56
N ILE A 115 8.17 0.20 -38.54
CA ILE A 115 7.79 1.12 -39.63
C ILE A 115 8.52 2.45 -39.41
N PRO A 116 9.31 2.94 -40.36
CA PRO A 116 10.02 4.22 -40.21
C PRO A 116 9.05 5.41 -40.13
N PRO A 117 9.48 6.56 -39.56
CA PRO A 117 8.66 7.76 -39.45
C PRO A 117 8.39 8.35 -40.83
N GLN A 118 7.20 8.91 -41.01
CA GLN A 118 6.84 9.63 -42.27
C GLN A 118 7.28 11.10 -42.20
N VAL A 119 7.26 11.70 -41.02
CA VAL A 119 7.66 13.09 -40.73
C VAL A 119 8.64 13.10 -39.56
N GLY A 120 9.74 13.86 -39.67
CA GLY A 120 10.78 13.91 -38.64
C GLY A 120 11.86 12.84 -38.83
N LYS A 121 12.87 12.86 -37.96
CA LYS A 121 14.03 11.97 -38.02
C LYS A 121 13.82 10.65 -37.28
N TYR A 122 13.09 10.69 -36.17
CA TYR A 122 12.94 9.59 -35.23
C TYR A 122 11.48 9.27 -34.98
N LYS A 123 11.19 8.00 -34.73
CA LYS A 123 9.93 7.52 -34.23
C LYS A 123 10.08 7.35 -32.72
N VAL A 124 9.39 8.19 -31.94
CA VAL A 124 9.57 8.27 -30.49
C VAL A 124 8.38 7.66 -29.79
N TYR A 125 8.65 6.79 -28.84
CA TYR A 125 7.64 6.14 -28.00
C TYR A 125 7.84 6.59 -26.55
N ILE A 126 6.90 7.36 -26.05
CA ILE A 126 6.85 7.78 -24.62
C ILE A 126 5.91 6.81 -23.93
N ILE A 127 6.44 6.04 -22.98
CA ILE A 127 5.67 5.08 -22.16
C ILE A 127 5.69 5.58 -20.73
N ASP A 128 4.53 6.11 -20.30
CA ASP A 128 4.39 6.61 -18.92
C ASP A 128 3.97 5.49 -17.96
N GLU A 129 4.36 5.63 -16.69
CA GLU A 129 4.17 4.67 -15.60
C GLU A 129 4.55 3.22 -15.99
N VAL A 130 5.70 3.09 -16.67
CA VAL A 130 6.16 1.81 -17.24
C VAL A 130 6.23 0.66 -16.24
N HIS A 131 6.32 0.94 -14.92
CA HIS A 131 6.29 -0.07 -13.87
C HIS A 131 4.93 -0.82 -13.76
N MET A 132 3.88 -0.31 -14.42
CA MET A 132 2.56 -0.95 -14.48
C MET A 132 2.46 -2.06 -15.53
N LEU A 133 3.47 -2.20 -16.42
CA LEU A 133 3.51 -3.29 -17.39
C LEU A 133 3.57 -4.66 -16.68
N SER A 134 2.85 -5.63 -17.21
CA SER A 134 2.95 -7.00 -16.73
C SER A 134 4.34 -7.59 -17.00
N GLN A 135 4.78 -8.57 -16.21
CA GLN A 135 6.07 -9.24 -16.41
C GLN A 135 6.23 -9.83 -17.81
N ALA A 136 5.15 -10.35 -18.37
CA ALA A 136 5.15 -10.91 -19.72
C ALA A 136 5.26 -9.81 -20.79
N ALA A 137 4.64 -8.62 -20.55
CA ALA A 137 4.78 -7.45 -21.41
C ALA A 137 6.23 -6.91 -21.39
N PHE A 138 6.86 -6.81 -20.22
CA PHE A 138 8.27 -6.48 -20.10
C PHE A 138 9.16 -7.42 -20.91
N ASN A 139 8.95 -8.74 -20.78
CA ASN A 139 9.73 -9.72 -21.52
C ASN A 139 9.55 -9.60 -23.05
N ALA A 140 8.34 -9.29 -23.51
CA ALA A 140 8.08 -9.05 -24.94
C ALA A 140 8.75 -7.77 -25.44
N PHE A 141 8.96 -6.77 -24.57
CA PHE A 141 9.60 -5.50 -24.90
C PHE A 141 11.13 -5.58 -24.92
N LEU A 142 11.74 -6.49 -24.12
CA LEU A 142 13.20 -6.63 -24.01
C LEU A 142 13.87 -6.79 -25.37
N LYS A 143 13.32 -7.64 -26.27
CA LYS A 143 13.90 -7.88 -27.59
C LYS A 143 14.02 -6.60 -28.42
N THR A 144 13.02 -5.73 -28.34
CA THR A 144 13.01 -4.45 -29.08
C THR A 144 13.97 -3.44 -28.47
N LEU A 145 14.20 -3.49 -27.14
CA LEU A 145 15.21 -2.66 -26.48
C LEU A 145 16.64 -3.15 -26.69
N GLU A 146 16.84 -4.46 -26.96
CA GLU A 146 18.16 -5.04 -27.27
C GLU A 146 18.60 -4.71 -28.68
N GLU A 147 17.69 -4.82 -29.65
CA GLU A 147 17.94 -4.60 -31.07
C GLU A 147 16.94 -3.57 -31.63
N PRO A 148 17.00 -2.29 -31.17
CA PRO A 148 16.08 -1.28 -31.65
C PRO A 148 16.40 -0.87 -33.09
N PRO A 149 15.38 -0.61 -33.94
CA PRO A 149 15.60 0.03 -35.22
C PRO A 149 16.29 1.39 -35.07
N ALA A 150 17.18 1.75 -35.95
CA ALA A 150 17.98 2.98 -35.86
C ALA A 150 17.15 4.28 -35.79
N HIS A 151 15.91 4.24 -36.26
CA HIS A 151 14.97 5.37 -36.20
C HIS A 151 14.08 5.39 -34.95
N ALA A 152 14.14 4.37 -34.10
CA ALA A 152 13.27 4.27 -32.90
C ALA A 152 13.99 4.77 -31.65
N ILE A 153 13.30 5.61 -30.87
CA ILE A 153 13.75 6.08 -29.56
C ILE A 153 12.64 5.83 -28.56
N PHE A 154 12.99 5.21 -27.43
CA PHE A 154 12.08 4.92 -26.33
C PHE A 154 12.36 5.84 -25.17
N ILE A 155 11.31 6.46 -24.60
CA ILE A 155 11.39 7.28 -23.39
C ILE A 155 10.41 6.68 -22.39
N LEU A 156 10.95 5.95 -21.43
CA LEU A 156 10.21 5.30 -20.37
C LEU A 156 10.12 6.24 -19.18
N ALA A 157 8.96 6.42 -18.59
CA ALA A 157 8.79 7.20 -17.36
C ALA A 157 8.21 6.32 -16.23
N THR A 158 8.71 6.50 -15.02
CA THR A 158 8.23 5.74 -13.85
C THR A 158 8.30 6.55 -12.58
N THR A 159 7.33 6.32 -11.70
CA THR A 159 7.38 6.81 -10.31
C THR A 159 8.12 5.83 -9.39
N GLU A 160 8.26 4.56 -9.78
CA GLU A 160 8.79 3.50 -8.95
C GLU A 160 9.95 2.76 -9.65
N LYS A 161 11.16 3.35 -9.55
CA LYS A 161 12.38 2.77 -10.14
C LYS A 161 12.67 1.35 -9.67
N HIS A 162 12.37 1.05 -8.40
CA HIS A 162 12.64 -0.25 -7.80
C HIS A 162 11.79 -1.40 -8.36
N LYS A 163 10.65 -1.10 -9.01
CA LYS A 163 9.81 -2.10 -9.70
C LYS A 163 10.28 -2.43 -11.11
N ILE A 164 11.24 -1.66 -11.65
CA ILE A 164 11.77 -1.90 -13.00
C ILE A 164 12.81 -3.01 -12.94
N ILE A 165 12.67 -4.00 -13.80
CA ILE A 165 13.58 -5.15 -13.87
C ILE A 165 15.00 -4.70 -14.26
N PRO A 166 16.06 -5.30 -13.68
CA PRO A 166 17.45 -4.90 -13.93
C PRO A 166 17.86 -4.98 -15.41
N THR A 167 17.26 -5.87 -16.17
CA THR A 167 17.51 -6.03 -17.60
C THR A 167 17.10 -4.81 -18.43
N ILE A 168 16.06 -4.08 -18.02
CA ILE A 168 15.65 -2.80 -18.62
C ILE A 168 16.60 -1.69 -18.17
N LEU A 169 16.92 -1.63 -16.86
CA LEU A 169 17.81 -0.61 -16.30
C LEU A 169 19.18 -0.60 -16.99
N SER A 170 19.72 -1.78 -17.33
CA SER A 170 21.02 -1.89 -18.01
C SER A 170 21.04 -1.43 -19.47
N ARG A 171 19.87 -1.26 -20.12
CA ARG A 171 19.70 -0.87 -21.52
C ARG A 171 19.23 0.57 -21.70
N CYS A 172 18.85 1.23 -20.61
CA CYS A 172 18.35 2.60 -20.63
C CYS A 172 19.35 3.58 -20.06
N GLN A 173 19.42 4.76 -20.62
CA GLN A 173 20.07 5.89 -19.98
C GLN A 173 19.12 6.46 -18.92
N ILE A 174 19.55 6.40 -17.64
CA ILE A 174 18.69 6.74 -16.51
C ILE A 174 18.85 8.21 -16.15
N TYR A 175 17.71 8.88 -15.93
CA TYR A 175 17.60 10.27 -15.45
C TYR A 175 16.72 10.31 -14.22
N ASP A 176 17.29 10.70 -13.09
CA ASP A 176 16.58 10.77 -11.81
C ASP A 176 16.09 12.21 -11.58
N PHE A 177 14.77 12.40 -11.56
CA PHE A 177 14.10 13.65 -11.27
C PHE A 177 13.93 13.82 -9.76
N SER A 178 14.34 14.96 -9.24
CA SER A 178 14.17 15.31 -7.83
C SER A 178 12.82 16.00 -7.57
N ARG A 179 12.41 16.02 -6.31
CA ARG A 179 11.31 16.87 -5.86
C ARG A 179 11.68 18.33 -6.10
N ILE A 180 10.68 19.15 -6.40
CA ILE A 180 10.83 20.58 -6.60
C ILE A 180 10.84 21.25 -5.24
N GLU A 181 11.75 22.18 -5.01
CA GLU A 181 11.81 22.93 -3.78
C GLU A 181 10.59 23.83 -3.61
N SER A 182 10.14 24.02 -2.37
CA SER A 182 8.96 24.85 -2.07
C SER A 182 9.10 26.27 -2.60
N GLY A 183 10.32 26.84 -2.57
CA GLY A 183 10.62 28.17 -3.11
C GLY A 183 10.34 28.28 -4.60
N ASP A 184 10.84 27.33 -5.40
CA ASP A 184 10.63 27.30 -6.85
C ASP A 184 9.13 27.15 -7.21
N ILE A 185 8.38 26.38 -6.41
CA ILE A 185 6.92 26.24 -6.58
C ILE A 185 6.22 27.55 -6.30
N ILE A 186 6.56 28.25 -5.21
CA ILE A 186 5.96 29.53 -4.83
C ILE A 186 6.21 30.58 -5.92
N ASP A 187 7.44 30.69 -6.42
CA ASP A 187 7.80 31.64 -7.47
C ASP A 187 7.04 31.36 -8.77
N HIS A 188 6.89 30.08 -9.12
CA HIS A 188 6.13 29.70 -10.28
C HIS A 188 4.62 30.00 -10.13
N LEU A 189 4.01 29.65 -8.99
CA LEU A 189 2.62 29.97 -8.68
C LEU A 189 2.36 31.47 -8.68
N LYS A 190 3.29 32.27 -8.11
CA LYS A 190 3.22 33.73 -8.12
C LYS A 190 3.24 34.28 -9.55
N SER A 191 4.15 33.79 -10.38
CA SER A 191 4.20 34.16 -11.81
C SER A 191 2.89 33.88 -12.55
N ILE A 192 2.22 32.77 -12.20
CA ILE A 192 0.91 32.42 -12.79
C ILE A 192 -0.18 33.34 -12.23
N ALA A 193 -0.21 33.59 -10.92
CA ALA A 193 -1.16 34.49 -10.30
C ALA A 193 -1.10 35.89 -10.92
N ASP A 194 0.10 36.41 -11.14
CA ASP A 194 0.32 37.72 -11.79
C ASP A 194 -0.21 37.72 -13.24
N ARG A 195 -0.02 36.66 -14.00
CA ARG A 195 -0.54 36.50 -15.39
C ARG A 195 -2.06 36.41 -15.47
N GLU A 196 -2.69 35.75 -14.49
CA GLU A 196 -4.15 35.58 -14.41
C GLU A 196 -4.84 36.74 -13.68
N GLY A 197 -4.09 37.71 -13.15
CA GLY A 197 -4.64 38.85 -12.37
C GLY A 197 -5.23 38.42 -11.02
N ILE A 198 -4.70 37.35 -10.42
CA ILE A 198 -5.14 36.80 -9.13
C ILE A 198 -4.33 37.47 -8.03
N THR A 199 -5.03 38.05 -7.04
CA THR A 199 -4.37 38.57 -5.84
C THR A 199 -3.98 37.45 -4.90
N SER A 200 -2.70 37.28 -4.59
CA SER A 200 -2.21 36.18 -3.76
C SER A 200 -1.27 36.66 -2.68
N GLU A 201 -1.48 36.24 -1.45
CA GLU A 201 -0.54 36.39 -0.34
C GLU A 201 0.56 35.34 -0.44
N TYR A 202 1.80 35.72 -0.10
CA TYR A 202 2.94 34.81 -0.10
C TYR A 202 2.72 33.58 0.79
N ASP A 203 2.15 33.79 1.99
CA ASP A 203 1.87 32.69 2.93
C ASP A 203 0.78 31.74 2.43
N ALA A 204 -0.20 32.25 1.67
CA ALA A 204 -1.20 31.41 1.01
C ALA A 204 -0.55 30.48 -0.05
N LEU A 205 0.34 31.03 -0.91
CA LEU A 205 1.08 30.24 -1.91
C LEU A 205 2.03 29.24 -1.25
N ARG A 206 2.65 29.62 -0.13
CA ARG A 206 3.52 28.74 0.65
C ARG A 206 2.78 27.50 1.18
N ILE A 207 1.57 27.67 1.71
CA ILE A 207 0.73 26.55 2.15
C ILE A 207 0.40 25.59 1.00
N ILE A 208 0.08 26.13 -0.18
CA ILE A 208 -0.18 25.33 -1.38
C ILE A 208 1.08 24.55 -1.79
N ALA A 209 2.25 25.20 -1.80
CA ALA A 209 3.52 24.59 -2.14
C ALA A 209 3.90 23.49 -1.14
N GLN A 210 3.75 23.74 0.16
CA GLN A 210 4.01 22.77 1.22
C GLN A 210 3.09 21.53 1.11
N LYS A 211 1.80 21.77 0.82
CA LYS A 211 0.81 20.67 0.68
C LYS A 211 1.05 19.82 -0.57
N SER A 212 1.69 20.37 -1.59
CA SER A 212 2.00 19.66 -2.85
C SER A 212 3.22 18.74 -2.76
N ASP A 213 3.97 18.75 -1.65
CA ASP A 213 5.12 17.87 -1.38
C ASP A 213 6.12 17.78 -2.56
N GLY A 214 6.46 18.93 -3.15
CA GLY A 214 7.40 19.03 -4.27
C GLY A 214 6.84 18.58 -5.63
N CYS A 215 5.51 18.44 -5.75
CA CYS A 215 4.81 18.06 -6.97
C CYS A 215 4.17 19.30 -7.64
N MET A 216 4.72 19.80 -8.73
CA MET A 216 4.17 20.97 -9.45
C MET A 216 2.75 20.74 -9.98
N ARG A 217 2.43 19.53 -10.43
CA ARG A 217 1.08 19.22 -10.93
C ARG A 217 0.02 19.35 -9.84
N ASP A 218 0.33 18.86 -8.65
CA ASP A 218 -0.59 18.91 -7.51
C ASP A 218 -0.68 20.33 -6.97
N ALA A 219 0.46 21.10 -6.96
CA ALA A 219 0.47 22.50 -6.61
C ALA A 219 -0.45 23.35 -7.52
N LEU A 220 -0.37 23.15 -8.84
CA LEU A 220 -1.24 23.83 -9.80
C LEU A 220 -2.71 23.44 -9.65
N SER A 221 -2.98 22.17 -9.36
CA SER A 221 -4.35 21.70 -9.13
C SER A 221 -4.95 22.29 -7.85
N LEU A 222 -4.15 22.36 -6.76
CA LEU A 222 -4.55 23.02 -5.52
C LEU A 222 -4.73 24.54 -5.73
N PHE A 223 -3.86 25.16 -6.51
CA PHE A 223 -3.96 26.59 -6.84
C PHE A 223 -5.27 26.89 -7.57
N ASP A 224 -5.65 26.10 -8.58
CA ASP A 224 -6.92 26.24 -9.29
C ASP A 224 -8.12 26.08 -8.36
N GLN A 225 -8.07 25.06 -7.50
CA GLN A 225 -9.12 24.80 -6.52
C GLN A 225 -9.28 26.00 -5.57
N MET A 226 -8.16 26.52 -5.05
CA MET A 226 -8.17 27.65 -4.12
C MET A 226 -8.61 28.94 -4.80
N THR A 227 -8.15 29.19 -6.02
CA THR A 227 -8.58 30.35 -6.82
C THR A 227 -10.08 30.36 -7.07
N SER A 228 -10.64 29.19 -7.42
CA SER A 228 -12.08 29.03 -7.61
C SER A 228 -12.87 29.27 -6.32
N PHE A 229 -12.38 28.74 -5.19
CA PHE A 229 -13.02 28.91 -3.89
C PHE A 229 -12.96 30.36 -3.38
N THR A 230 -11.83 31.04 -3.56
CA THR A 230 -11.59 32.38 -3.04
C THR A 230 -12.01 33.49 -3.99
N GLN A 231 -12.54 33.13 -5.18
CA GLN A 231 -12.92 34.06 -6.24
C GLN A 231 -11.76 34.99 -6.66
N GLY A 232 -10.55 34.44 -6.76
CA GLY A 232 -9.36 35.17 -7.20
C GLY A 232 -8.66 35.98 -6.13
N ASN A 233 -9.05 35.91 -4.85
CA ASN A 233 -8.38 36.56 -3.74
C ASN A 233 -7.85 35.51 -2.75
N LEU A 234 -6.61 35.07 -2.97
CA LEU A 234 -5.93 34.02 -2.19
C LEU A 234 -5.32 34.63 -0.93
N THR A 235 -6.07 34.66 0.17
CA THR A 235 -5.57 35.02 1.51
C THR A 235 -5.24 33.77 2.31
N TYR A 236 -4.31 33.90 3.26
CA TYR A 236 -3.88 32.83 4.14
C TYR A 236 -5.05 32.14 4.85
N ASP A 237 -5.94 32.92 5.49
CA ASP A 237 -7.09 32.40 6.26
C ASP A 237 -8.05 31.56 5.40
N LYS A 238 -8.35 32.04 4.18
CA LYS A 238 -9.25 31.32 3.26
C LYS A 238 -8.65 30.02 2.77
N VAL A 239 -7.35 30.00 2.49
CA VAL A 239 -6.65 28.81 2.02
C VAL A 239 -6.58 27.76 3.13
N ILE A 240 -6.23 28.12 4.36
CA ILE A 240 -6.23 27.22 5.52
C ILE A 240 -7.63 26.63 5.75
N GLY A 241 -8.65 27.47 5.78
CA GLY A 241 -10.03 27.03 6.00
C GLY A 241 -10.53 26.07 4.92
N SER A 242 -10.14 26.29 3.66
CA SER A 242 -10.57 25.43 2.54
C SER A 242 -9.79 24.13 2.42
N LEU A 243 -8.47 24.15 2.69
CA LEU A 243 -7.63 22.95 2.62
C LEU A 243 -7.76 22.04 3.85
N ASN A 244 -8.63 22.40 4.80
CA ASN A 244 -8.80 21.70 6.05
C ASN A 244 -7.45 21.45 6.76
N ILE A 245 -6.63 22.50 6.82
CA ILE A 245 -5.34 22.51 7.51
C ILE A 245 -5.57 23.13 8.87
N LEU A 246 -5.12 22.45 9.91
CA LEU A 246 -5.19 22.98 11.26
C LEU A 246 -4.18 24.12 11.41
N ASP A 247 -4.66 25.29 11.85
CA ASP A 247 -3.83 26.48 12.04
C ASP A 247 -2.69 26.20 13.04
N TYR A 248 -1.50 26.75 12.76
CA TYR A 248 -0.33 26.64 13.63
C TYR A 248 -0.60 27.10 15.05
N ASP A 249 -1.49 28.05 15.26
CA ASP A 249 -1.88 28.54 16.60
C ASP A 249 -2.39 27.44 17.51
N TYR A 250 -3.10 26.45 16.98
CA TYR A 250 -3.54 25.30 17.77
C TYR A 250 -2.35 24.49 18.29
N TYR A 251 -1.33 24.25 17.47
CA TYR A 251 -0.14 23.49 17.88
C TYR A 251 0.69 24.24 18.92
N PHE A 252 0.82 25.57 18.78
CA PHE A 252 1.45 26.41 19.80
C PHE A 252 0.71 26.33 21.13
N ARG A 253 -0.63 26.44 21.13
CA ARG A 253 -1.47 26.31 22.31
C ARG A 253 -1.39 24.91 22.92
N PHE A 254 -1.39 23.83 22.11
CA PHE A 254 -1.18 22.48 22.59
C PHE A 254 0.14 22.35 23.37
N THR A 255 1.21 22.82 22.79
CA THR A 255 2.55 22.75 23.41
C THR A 255 2.61 23.52 24.72
N GLU A 256 2.04 24.72 24.79
CA GLU A 256 1.96 25.49 26.05
C GLU A 256 1.17 24.77 27.12
N GLN A 257 0.03 24.21 26.78
CA GLN A 257 -0.80 23.45 27.73
C GLN A 257 -0.16 22.14 28.17
N ILE A 258 0.60 21.47 27.25
CA ILE A 258 1.37 20.27 27.59
C ILE A 258 2.48 20.63 28.58
N LEU A 259 3.24 21.71 28.35
CA LEU A 259 4.27 22.17 29.25
C LEU A 259 3.71 22.54 30.63
N ALA A 260 2.50 23.10 30.67
CA ALA A 260 1.78 23.42 31.90
C ALA A 260 1.07 22.22 32.54
N SER A 261 1.14 21.02 31.93
CA SER A 261 0.47 19.80 32.40
C SER A 261 -1.06 19.94 32.59
N GLN A 262 -1.72 20.76 31.75
CA GLN A 262 -3.15 21.06 31.83
C GLN A 262 -3.99 20.08 31.02
N THR A 263 -4.08 18.83 31.45
CA THR A 263 -4.76 17.75 30.72
C THR A 263 -6.21 18.05 30.36
N SER A 264 -6.97 18.68 31.26
CA SER A 264 -8.38 19.03 30.99
C SER A 264 -8.54 20.02 29.85
N GLN A 265 -7.67 21.03 29.78
CA GLN A 265 -7.71 22.04 28.71
C GLN A 265 -7.28 21.45 27.37
N LEU A 266 -6.30 20.53 27.38
CA LEU A 266 -5.87 19.80 26.18
C LEU A 266 -7.00 18.97 25.58
N LEU A 267 -7.77 18.25 26.39
CA LEU A 267 -8.91 17.46 25.95
C LEU A 267 -10.05 18.35 25.39
N LEU A 268 -10.28 19.53 26.03
CA LEU A 268 -11.25 20.49 25.51
C LEU A 268 -10.80 21.09 24.18
N LEU A 269 -9.52 21.45 24.04
CA LEU A 269 -8.93 21.95 22.80
C LEU A 269 -9.01 20.91 21.69
N PHE A 270 -8.74 19.64 21.99
CA PHE A 270 -8.90 18.54 21.04
C PHE A 270 -10.36 18.39 20.59
N ASN A 271 -11.30 18.45 21.52
CA ASN A 271 -12.72 18.37 21.20
C ASN A 271 -13.21 19.57 20.37
N GLU A 272 -12.68 20.78 20.59
CA GLU A 272 -12.93 21.95 19.74
C GLU A 272 -12.51 21.69 18.29
N ILE A 273 -11.32 21.09 18.09
CA ILE A 273 -10.79 20.77 16.77
C ILE A 273 -11.64 19.68 16.09
N LEU A 274 -12.04 18.64 16.81
CA LEU A 274 -12.95 17.61 16.27
C LEU A 274 -14.30 18.20 15.85
N ASN A 275 -14.85 19.16 16.61
CA ASN A 275 -16.10 19.84 16.27
C ASN A 275 -15.98 20.74 15.04
N LYS A 276 -14.78 21.20 14.68
CA LYS A 276 -14.47 21.89 13.41
C LYS A 276 -14.34 20.95 12.23
N GLY A 277 -14.48 19.62 12.43
CA GLY A 277 -14.45 18.61 11.37
C GLY A 277 -13.07 18.02 11.07
N PHE A 278 -12.04 18.33 11.86
CA PHE A 278 -10.72 17.73 11.69
C PHE A 278 -10.67 16.30 12.23
N GLU A 279 -9.94 15.43 11.56
CA GLU A 279 -9.69 14.07 12.03
C GLU A 279 -8.53 14.06 13.06
N GLY A 280 -8.60 13.13 14.03
CA GLY A 280 -7.59 13.01 15.08
C GLY A 280 -6.17 12.72 14.58
N ASN A 281 -6.01 12.04 13.42
CA ASN A 281 -4.70 11.79 12.83
C ASN A 281 -4.03 13.09 12.35
N ILE A 282 -4.80 14.05 11.82
CA ILE A 282 -4.29 15.35 11.38
C ILE A 282 -3.69 16.10 12.58
N VAL A 283 -4.35 16.03 13.73
CA VAL A 283 -3.87 16.65 14.97
C VAL A 283 -2.56 16.01 15.43
N ILE A 284 -2.50 14.67 15.46
CA ILE A 284 -1.30 13.93 15.92
C ILE A 284 -0.12 14.10 14.97
N SER A 285 -0.31 13.94 13.66
CA SER A 285 0.79 14.10 12.70
C SER A 285 1.26 15.55 12.62
N GLY A 286 0.33 16.52 12.76
CA GLY A 286 0.68 17.93 12.84
C GLY A 286 1.45 18.27 14.12
N LEU A 287 1.07 17.71 15.29
CA LEU A 287 1.84 17.85 16.53
C LEU A 287 3.24 17.24 16.42
N ALA A 288 3.39 16.06 15.77
CA ALA A 288 4.69 15.46 15.54
C ALA A 288 5.60 16.37 14.70
N SER A 289 5.04 16.97 13.63
CA SER A 289 5.74 17.95 12.79
C SER A 289 6.10 19.21 13.57
N HIS A 290 5.17 19.73 14.37
CA HIS A 290 5.41 20.90 15.20
C HIS A 290 6.52 20.69 16.25
N PHE A 291 6.55 19.53 16.93
CA PHE A 291 7.64 19.19 17.85
C PHE A 291 8.99 19.02 17.14
N ARG A 292 8.98 18.46 15.91
CA ARG A 292 10.19 18.40 15.08
C ARG A 292 10.68 19.81 14.75
N ASP A 293 9.80 20.71 14.37
CA ASP A 293 10.16 22.08 14.04
C ASP A 293 10.67 22.86 15.26
N LEU A 294 10.10 22.63 16.45
CA LEU A 294 10.63 23.15 17.71
C LEU A 294 12.04 22.59 18.02
N LEU A 295 12.29 21.31 17.74
CA LEU A 295 13.62 20.71 17.91
C LEU A 295 14.63 21.33 16.95
N VAL A 296 14.25 21.57 15.69
CA VAL A 296 15.06 22.25 14.67
C VAL A 296 15.28 23.72 15.06
N ALA A 297 14.28 24.40 15.63
CA ALA A 297 14.37 25.77 16.09
C ALA A 297 15.27 25.96 17.32
N SER A 298 15.58 24.89 18.07
CA SER A 298 16.40 24.96 19.27
C SER A 298 17.90 25.21 19.00
N ASP A 299 18.38 24.90 17.78
CA ASP A 299 19.75 25.13 17.37
C ASP A 299 19.81 26.17 16.24
N PRO A 300 20.56 27.29 16.40
CA PRO A 300 20.72 28.29 15.35
C PRO A 300 21.29 27.76 14.04
N ALA A 301 22.12 26.72 14.08
CA ALA A 301 22.71 26.11 12.88
C ALA A 301 21.66 25.43 11.99
N THR A 302 20.55 24.97 12.56
CA THR A 302 19.46 24.27 11.86
C THR A 302 18.29 25.17 11.46
N HIS A 303 18.31 26.46 11.81
CA HIS A 303 17.26 27.42 11.41
C HIS A 303 16.96 27.47 9.90
N PRO A 304 17.94 27.31 8.97
CA PRO A 304 17.65 27.23 7.54
C PRO A 304 16.75 26.05 7.13
N LEU A 305 16.64 25.02 7.97
CA LEU A 305 15.78 23.86 7.73
C LEU A 305 14.30 24.11 8.11
N LEU A 306 14.01 25.26 8.72
CA LEU A 306 12.63 25.67 9.01
C LEU A 306 12.00 26.30 7.77
N GLU A 307 11.12 25.57 7.13
CA GLU A 307 10.35 26.02 5.99
C GLU A 307 9.15 26.89 6.42
N CYS A 308 9.39 27.97 7.14
CA CYS A 308 8.34 28.87 7.63
C CYS A 308 8.69 30.34 7.43
N GLY A 309 7.65 31.21 7.39
CA GLY A 309 7.81 32.66 7.31
C GLY A 309 8.57 33.23 8.53
N GLU A 310 9.13 34.44 8.40
CA GLU A 310 9.96 35.01 9.46
C GLU A 310 9.22 35.22 10.78
N GLU A 311 7.95 35.58 10.72
CA GLU A 311 7.12 35.82 11.89
C GLU A 311 6.85 34.51 12.66
N LEU A 312 6.51 33.44 11.93
CA LEU A 312 6.31 32.14 12.50
C LEU A 312 7.62 31.54 13.03
N ARG A 313 8.75 31.78 12.35
CA ARG A 313 10.09 31.38 12.80
C ARG A 313 10.46 31.98 14.15
N LYS A 314 10.17 33.26 14.38
CA LYS A 314 10.38 33.90 15.68
C LYS A 314 9.59 33.21 16.78
N ARG A 315 8.31 32.92 16.53
CA ARG A 315 7.45 32.18 17.47
C ARG A 315 7.99 30.79 17.79
N TYR A 316 8.49 30.05 16.77
CA TYR A 316 9.12 28.73 16.98
C TYR A 316 10.36 28.85 17.86
N ILE A 317 11.24 29.82 17.64
CA ILE A 317 12.45 30.04 18.45
C ILE A 317 12.08 30.39 19.90
N GLU A 318 11.09 31.26 20.12
CA GLU A 318 10.61 31.62 21.45
C GLU A 318 10.02 30.43 22.22
N GLN A 319 9.24 29.60 21.55
CA GLN A 319 8.65 28.43 22.19
C GLN A 319 9.69 27.31 22.39
N ALA A 320 10.62 27.12 21.44
CA ALA A 320 11.70 26.15 21.53
C ALA A 320 12.59 26.39 22.75
N ALA A 321 12.87 27.66 23.10
CA ALA A 321 13.62 28.02 24.30
C ALA A 321 12.94 27.51 25.60
N LYS A 322 11.63 27.28 25.59
CA LYS A 322 10.86 26.76 26.73
C LYS A 322 10.77 25.23 26.75
N CYS A 323 11.18 24.56 25.65
CA CYS A 323 11.01 23.12 25.46
C CYS A 323 12.34 22.37 25.62
N PRO A 324 12.54 21.54 26.66
CA PRO A 324 13.74 20.72 26.77
C PRO A 324 13.83 19.70 25.62
N PRO A 325 15.02 19.43 25.03
CA PRO A 325 15.16 18.46 23.93
C PRO A 325 14.69 17.05 24.29
N LYS A 326 14.89 16.61 25.54
CA LYS A 326 14.39 15.31 26.03
C LYS A 326 12.86 15.23 25.97
N PHE A 327 12.16 16.32 26.27
CA PHE A 327 10.70 16.42 26.14
C PHE A 327 10.28 16.27 24.69
N LEU A 328 10.91 17.02 23.76
CA LEU A 328 10.58 16.98 22.34
C LEU A 328 10.77 15.57 21.74
N PHE A 329 11.87 14.87 22.06
CA PHE A 329 12.07 13.50 21.62
C PHE A 329 10.99 12.54 22.10
N ARG A 330 10.61 12.61 23.38
CA ARG A 330 9.53 11.78 23.93
C ARG A 330 8.18 12.10 23.29
N ALA A 331 7.90 13.39 23.09
CA ALA A 331 6.67 13.85 22.46
C ALA A 331 6.54 13.36 21.01
N ILE A 332 7.61 13.50 20.20
CA ILE A 332 7.64 12.99 18.81
C ILE A 332 7.42 11.47 18.81
N LYS A 333 8.06 10.73 19.71
CA LYS A 333 7.90 9.28 19.79
C LYS A 333 6.45 8.88 20.09
N LEU A 334 5.80 9.50 21.08
CA LEU A 334 4.40 9.23 21.42
C LEU A 334 3.46 9.54 20.25
N CYS A 335 3.69 10.65 19.54
CA CYS A 335 2.90 10.99 18.37
C CYS A 335 3.09 9.96 17.24
N ASN A 336 4.32 9.53 16.96
CA ASN A 336 4.60 8.49 15.96
C ASN A 336 3.98 7.14 16.32
N ASP A 337 4.06 6.72 17.58
CA ASP A 337 3.45 5.47 18.05
C ASP A 337 1.92 5.52 17.89
N CYS A 338 1.32 6.67 18.15
CA CYS A 338 -0.12 6.89 17.94
C CYS A 338 -0.49 6.83 16.44
N ASP A 339 0.27 7.51 15.57
CA ASP A 339 0.01 7.53 14.13
C ASP A 339 0.13 6.13 13.51
N ALA A 340 1.17 5.37 13.88
CA ALA A 340 1.35 3.98 13.47
C ALA A 340 0.17 3.09 13.91
N GLY A 341 -0.35 3.31 15.12
CA GLY A 341 -1.51 2.58 15.67
C GLY A 341 -2.86 3.03 15.14
N TYR A 342 -2.96 4.21 14.54
CA TYR A 342 -4.23 4.86 14.21
C TYR A 342 -5.11 4.07 13.24
N ARG A 343 -4.49 3.45 12.21
CA ARG A 343 -5.21 2.66 11.20
C ARG A 343 -5.76 1.35 11.76
N SER A 344 -5.06 0.72 12.69
CA SER A 344 -5.42 -0.57 13.29
C SER A 344 -6.39 -0.43 14.48
N SER A 345 -6.48 0.75 15.08
CA SER A 345 -7.33 1.02 16.25
C SER A 345 -8.81 1.01 15.89
N ARG A 346 -9.61 0.29 16.70
CA ARG A 346 -11.09 0.31 16.62
C ARG A 346 -11.68 1.63 17.11
N ASN A 347 -11.09 2.22 18.13
CA ASN A 347 -11.51 3.51 18.70
C ASN A 347 -10.40 4.55 18.51
N LYS A 348 -10.43 5.19 17.35
CA LYS A 348 -9.44 6.19 16.95
C LYS A 348 -9.41 7.39 17.88
N ARG A 349 -10.59 7.85 18.34
CA ARG A 349 -10.71 8.99 19.24
C ARG A 349 -10.04 8.70 20.59
N LEU A 350 -10.34 7.55 21.22
CA LEU A 350 -9.75 7.16 22.48
C LEU A 350 -8.22 7.03 22.39
N LEU A 351 -7.70 6.50 21.28
CA LEU A 351 -6.24 6.40 21.06
C LEU A 351 -5.58 7.77 21.11
N VAL A 352 -6.14 8.76 20.43
CA VAL A 352 -5.62 10.13 20.42
C VAL A 352 -5.75 10.79 21.78
N GLU A 353 -6.91 10.66 22.46
CA GLU A 353 -7.12 11.21 23.81
C GLU A 353 -6.10 10.62 24.80
N LEU A 354 -5.83 9.31 24.76
CA LEU A 354 -4.81 8.68 25.58
C LEU A 354 -3.41 9.23 25.30
N THR A 355 -3.07 9.44 24.02
CA THR A 355 -1.78 10.02 23.63
C THR A 355 -1.65 11.46 24.15
N ILE A 356 -2.70 12.27 24.04
CA ILE A 356 -2.72 13.65 24.57
C ILE A 356 -2.52 13.65 26.08
N ILE A 357 -3.17 12.71 26.81
CA ILE A 357 -2.98 12.55 28.26
C ILE A 357 -1.53 12.16 28.56
N GLN A 358 -0.93 11.22 27.83
CA GLN A 358 0.47 10.84 28.00
C GLN A 358 1.42 12.00 27.72
N LEU A 359 1.17 12.79 26.66
CA LEU A 359 1.93 14.00 26.34
C LEU A 359 1.91 15.00 27.50
N SER A 360 0.76 15.22 28.14
CA SER A 360 0.62 16.14 29.26
C SER A 360 1.40 15.71 30.51
N GLN A 361 1.76 14.44 30.61
CA GLN A 361 2.44 13.87 31.77
C GLN A 361 3.96 13.71 31.58
N ILE A 362 4.50 13.95 30.39
CA ILE A 362 5.94 13.83 30.10
C ILE A 362 6.80 14.63 31.07
N ASN A 363 6.37 15.87 31.43
CA ASN A 363 7.10 16.76 32.35
C ASN A 363 6.90 16.39 33.82
N ALA A 364 5.91 15.53 34.13
CA ALA A 364 5.64 15.12 35.51
C ALA A 364 6.59 14.02 35.99
N ASP A 365 7.22 13.28 35.09
CA ASP A 365 8.25 12.28 35.36
C ASP A 365 9.64 12.93 35.39
N GLY A 366 9.83 13.84 36.34
CA GLY A 366 11.12 14.46 36.59
C GLY A 366 12.13 13.42 37.07
N GLY A 367 13.08 13.05 36.20
CA GLY A 367 14.34 12.42 36.56
C GLY A 367 14.28 10.93 36.85
N GLU A 368 14.99 10.24 36.01
CA GLU A 368 15.70 8.97 36.09
C GLU A 368 15.35 7.99 34.96
N ASP A 369 16.38 7.70 34.20
CA ASP A 369 16.43 6.60 33.26
C ASP A 369 16.20 5.27 34.02
N SER A 370 14.96 4.84 34.12
CA SER A 370 14.65 3.47 34.51
C SER A 370 14.19 2.69 33.28
N SER A 371 15.16 2.05 32.62
CA SER A 371 14.94 0.82 31.87
C SER A 371 14.49 -0.26 32.87
N GLY A 372 13.24 -0.22 33.29
CA GLY A 372 12.66 -1.18 34.22
C GLY A 372 11.15 -1.12 34.16
N GLN A 373 10.54 -2.26 33.84
CA GLN A 373 9.12 -2.53 33.93
C GLN A 373 8.64 -2.29 35.36
N GLY A 374 8.24 -1.05 35.68
CA GLY A 374 7.54 -0.69 36.89
C GLY A 374 6.22 0.01 36.54
N PRO A 375 5.16 -0.13 37.34
CA PRO A 375 3.87 0.53 37.08
C PRO A 375 4.07 2.05 37.08
N VAL A 376 3.72 2.68 35.95
CA VAL A 376 3.71 4.13 35.77
C VAL A 376 2.76 4.74 36.81
N ARG A 377 3.28 5.48 37.78
CA ARG A 377 2.46 6.24 38.75
C ARG A 377 1.90 7.49 38.04
N LEU A 378 0.69 7.39 37.56
CA LEU A 378 -0.05 8.52 37.02
C LEU A 378 -0.39 9.51 38.11
N LYS A 379 -0.07 10.80 37.96
CA LYS A 379 -0.56 11.86 38.83
C LYS A 379 -2.09 12.03 38.64
N PRO A 380 -2.84 12.41 39.67
CA PRO A 380 -4.28 12.63 39.53
C PRO A 380 -4.56 13.73 38.51
N ILE A 381 -5.37 13.39 37.51
CA ILE A 381 -5.71 14.22 36.34
C ILE A 381 -6.58 15.43 36.72
N PHE A 382 -7.26 15.35 37.90
CA PHE A 382 -8.12 16.40 38.39
C PHE A 382 -7.63 16.88 39.75
N ASN A 383 -7.40 18.20 39.91
CA ASN A 383 -7.12 18.83 41.18
C ASN A 383 -8.39 18.76 42.06
N ALA A 384 -8.40 17.92 43.09
CA ALA A 384 -9.47 17.81 44.06
C ALA A 384 -9.54 19.00 45.07
N ASN A 385 -8.92 20.15 44.78
CA ASN A 385 -8.86 21.32 45.64
C ASN A 385 -9.70 22.48 45.12
N ALA A 386 -11.02 22.28 45.00
CA ALA A 386 -11.94 23.40 44.82
C ALA A 386 -13.22 23.27 45.70
N GLN A 387 -13.11 22.62 46.84
CA GLN A 387 -14.19 22.67 47.85
C GLN A 387 -13.61 22.44 49.25
N GLN A 388 -13.01 23.46 49.84
CA GLN A 388 -12.89 23.59 51.29
C GLN A 388 -12.64 25.07 51.65
N ALA A 389 -13.70 25.78 51.83
CA ALA A 389 -13.71 26.99 52.66
C ALA A 389 -15.12 27.18 53.24
N VAL A 390 -15.47 26.49 54.33
CA VAL A 390 -16.31 27.01 55.42
C VAL A 390 -16.06 26.18 56.69
N ALA A 391 -15.40 26.83 57.65
CA ALA A 391 -15.52 26.82 59.13
C ALA A 391 -15.51 25.49 59.94
N SER A 392 -14.40 25.20 60.59
CA SER A 392 -14.10 25.23 62.06
C SER A 392 -15.19 24.82 63.08
N ALA A 393 -14.96 23.79 63.88
CA ALA A 393 -14.27 23.67 65.13
C ALA A 393 -14.61 22.35 65.88
N PRO A 394 -13.89 21.94 66.95
CA PRO A 394 -13.67 20.53 67.27
C PRO A 394 -14.49 20.06 68.49
N VAL A 395 -14.83 18.75 68.55
CA VAL A 395 -15.10 18.06 69.89
C VAL A 395 -14.77 16.55 69.77
N ALA A 396 -14.20 16.06 70.85
CA ALA A 396 -13.53 14.82 71.15
C ALA A 396 -14.29 13.50 70.97
N ALA A 397 -13.46 12.43 70.86
CA ALA A 397 -13.75 10.98 70.90
C ALA A 397 -14.51 10.52 72.14
N PRO A 398 -14.92 9.23 72.39
CA PRO A 398 -14.27 7.99 71.94
C PRO A 398 -15.17 6.78 71.57
N MET A 399 -14.52 5.78 70.97
CA MET A 399 -14.71 4.31 70.97
C MET A 399 -16.07 3.68 71.29
N GLN A 400 -16.53 2.77 70.41
CA GLN A 400 -16.77 1.35 70.80
C GLN A 400 -17.11 0.49 69.58
N GLU A 401 -16.40 -0.65 69.50
CA GLU A 401 -16.70 -1.83 68.69
C GLU A 401 -18.03 -2.44 69.01
N ILE A 402 -18.72 -3.07 68.04
CA ILE A 402 -19.43 -4.36 68.23
C ILE A 402 -19.80 -4.96 66.85
N LYS A 403 -19.26 -6.11 66.62
CA LYS A 403 -19.54 -7.37 65.96
C LYS A 403 -20.90 -7.62 65.31
N ARG A 404 -20.78 -8.19 64.08
CA ARG A 404 -21.36 -9.42 63.44
C ARG A 404 -22.88 -9.59 63.25
N GLU A 405 -23.20 -9.84 61.96
CA GLU A 405 -23.86 -11.01 61.28
C GLU A 405 -25.38 -11.26 61.58
N PRO A 406 -26.04 -12.10 60.69
CA PRO A 406 -26.27 -12.09 59.23
C PRO A 406 -27.79 -12.19 58.85
N ALA A 407 -28.06 -12.22 57.57
CA ALA A 407 -29.26 -12.53 56.75
C ALA A 407 -30.50 -13.15 57.41
N PRO A 408 -31.73 -13.11 56.88
CA PRO A 408 -32.04 -13.86 55.63
C PRO A 408 -33.08 -13.24 54.66
N THR A 409 -32.97 -13.74 53.45
CA THR A 409 -33.95 -14.06 52.38
C THR A 409 -35.43 -13.84 52.65
N GLN A 410 -36.15 -13.19 51.75
CA GLN A 410 -37.40 -13.73 51.19
C GLN A 410 -37.91 -12.93 49.98
N ALA A 411 -38.44 -13.71 49.04
CA ALA A 411 -39.03 -13.37 47.75
C ALA A 411 -40.46 -12.86 47.85
N ALA A 412 -40.92 -12.08 46.89
CA ALA A 412 -42.26 -12.04 46.27
C ALA A 412 -42.22 -11.03 45.12
N ALA A 413 -42.42 -11.38 44.01
CA ALA A 413 -43.39 -11.65 42.94
C ALA A 413 -44.49 -10.56 42.77
N VAL A 414 -44.82 -10.35 41.43
CA VAL A 414 -46.06 -9.81 40.85
C VAL A 414 -46.09 -8.28 40.64
N ALA A 415 -46.22 -7.68 39.46
CA ALA A 415 -47.21 -7.78 38.42
C ALA A 415 -46.87 -6.84 37.25
N GLN A 416 -47.14 -7.30 36.02
CA GLN A 416 -47.33 -6.49 34.80
C GLN A 416 -48.71 -5.80 34.85
N PRO A 417 -48.89 -4.73 34.07
CA PRO A 417 -50.08 -4.70 33.22
C PRO A 417 -49.75 -4.40 31.76
N GLN A 418 -50.37 -5.19 30.89
CA GLN A 418 -50.63 -4.93 29.47
C GLN A 418 -51.72 -3.85 29.33
N VAL A 419 -51.62 -3.01 28.30
CA VAL A 419 -52.78 -2.41 27.60
C VAL A 419 -52.36 -2.17 26.14
N GLN A 420 -52.88 -2.99 25.24
CA GLN A 420 -53.76 -2.82 24.07
C GLN A 420 -53.47 -1.66 23.09
N GLN A 421 -53.08 -2.09 21.90
CA GLN A 421 -53.57 -1.85 20.53
C GLN A 421 -54.53 -0.64 20.31
N GLN A 422 -54.15 0.14 19.26
CA GLN A 422 -55.09 0.50 18.17
C GLN A 422 -54.30 1.11 17.00
N THR A 423 -54.45 0.47 15.83
CA THR A 423 -54.21 0.97 14.47
C THR A 423 -55.34 1.88 14.03
N PRO A 424 -55.11 2.80 13.06
CA PRO A 424 -55.87 2.69 11.81
C PRO A 424 -55.03 2.87 10.54
N GLN A 425 -55.36 2.09 9.53
CA GLN A 425 -55.01 2.29 8.11
C GLN A 425 -55.80 3.46 7.51
N PRO A 426 -55.32 4.07 6.44
CA PRO A 426 -56.21 4.41 5.31
C PRO A 426 -55.76 3.87 3.94
N GLN A 427 -56.77 3.64 3.18
CA GLN A 427 -57.02 3.06 1.89
C GLN A 427 -56.24 3.66 0.71
N MET A 428 -56.01 2.78 -0.27
CA MET A 428 -55.59 3.08 -1.65
C MET A 428 -56.77 3.67 -2.47
N PRO A 429 -56.46 4.31 -3.59
CA PRO A 429 -57.22 4.09 -4.80
C PRO A 429 -56.41 3.56 -5.99
N SER A 430 -57.14 2.84 -6.81
CA SER A 430 -56.84 1.97 -7.92
C SER A 430 -56.31 2.66 -9.19
N ALA A 431 -55.69 1.81 -10.01
CA ALA A 431 -55.07 2.00 -11.33
C ALA A 431 -56.01 2.51 -12.45
N PRO A 432 -55.40 2.83 -13.62
CA PRO A 432 -55.80 2.06 -14.81
C PRO A 432 -54.65 1.45 -15.61
N GLN A 433 -54.96 0.30 -16.17
CA GLN A 433 -54.21 -0.52 -17.11
C GLN A 433 -54.05 0.19 -18.47
N THR A 434 -52.90 0.06 -19.10
CA THR A 434 -52.79 0.03 -20.56
C THR A 434 -51.69 -0.91 -21.02
N ALA A 435 -52.02 -1.60 -22.04
CA ALA A 435 -51.55 -2.73 -22.79
C ALA A 435 -50.06 -2.80 -23.14
N ALA A 436 -49.54 -4.04 -23.18
CA ALA A 436 -48.29 -4.46 -23.79
C ALA A 436 -48.36 -4.50 -25.32
N PRO A 437 -47.24 -4.41 -26.02
CA PRO A 437 -47.03 -5.14 -27.26
C PRO A 437 -45.90 -6.18 -27.19
N ALA A 438 -46.11 -7.21 -28.01
CA ALA A 438 -45.45 -8.49 -28.10
C ALA A 438 -44.00 -8.44 -28.69
N PRO A 439 -43.23 -9.56 -28.62
CA PRO A 439 -41.78 -9.60 -28.85
C PRO A 439 -41.43 -9.80 -30.32
N GLN A 440 -40.37 -9.11 -30.79
CA GLN A 440 -39.78 -9.33 -32.10
C GLN A 440 -38.60 -10.29 -32.02
N GLN A 441 -38.58 -11.17 -32.99
CA GLN A 441 -37.68 -12.31 -33.23
C GLN A 441 -36.25 -11.90 -33.59
N ARG A 442 -35.27 -12.66 -33.10
CA ARG A 442 -33.86 -12.69 -33.55
C ARG A 442 -33.76 -13.33 -34.92
N PRO A 443 -32.83 -12.91 -35.79
CA PRO A 443 -32.44 -13.66 -36.98
C PRO A 443 -31.34 -14.69 -36.60
N GLN A 444 -31.48 -15.89 -37.17
CA GLN A 444 -30.62 -17.05 -37.11
C GLN A 444 -29.34 -16.84 -37.95
N GLN A 445 -28.24 -17.32 -37.45
CA GLN A 445 -26.97 -17.55 -38.22
C GLN A 445 -27.03 -18.87 -38.97
N PRO A 446 -26.43 -18.99 -40.18
CA PRO A 446 -26.25 -20.27 -40.84
C PRO A 446 -24.93 -20.95 -40.38
N GLY A 447 -25.02 -22.26 -40.16
CA GLY A 447 -23.94 -23.13 -39.81
C GLY A 447 -23.03 -23.49 -40.99
N VAL A 448 -21.76 -23.78 -40.66
CA VAL A 448 -20.83 -24.47 -41.56
C VAL A 448 -20.05 -25.52 -40.75
N LEU A 449 -20.40 -26.76 -41.01
CA LEU A 449 -19.65 -28.00 -41.28
C LEU A 449 -18.32 -28.27 -40.55
N SER A 450 -18.40 -29.39 -39.87
CA SER A 450 -17.38 -30.31 -39.38
C SER A 450 -16.26 -30.67 -40.37
N GLY A 451 -15.07 -30.87 -39.86
CA GLY A 451 -13.97 -31.51 -40.55
C GLY A 451 -12.83 -31.88 -39.58
N ARG A 452 -12.89 -33.08 -39.05
CA ARG A 452 -11.75 -33.79 -38.44
C ARG A 452 -10.99 -34.49 -39.55
N PRO A 453 -9.67 -34.65 -39.49
CA PRO A 453 -9.09 -35.93 -39.83
C PRO A 453 -8.15 -36.51 -38.78
N GLU A 454 -8.22 -37.83 -38.75
CA GLU A 454 -7.50 -38.79 -37.96
C GLU A 454 -6.00 -38.86 -38.22
N ALA A 455 -5.31 -39.31 -37.21
CA ALA A 455 -4.19 -40.23 -37.08
C ALA A 455 -3.20 -40.43 -38.22
N LEU A 456 -1.93 -40.35 -37.86
CA LEU A 456 -0.87 -41.17 -38.45
C LEU A 456 0.16 -41.59 -37.39
N LYS A 457 0.14 -42.89 -37.08
CA LYS A 457 1.19 -43.67 -36.41
C LYS A 457 2.34 -43.92 -37.41
N ARG A 458 3.57 -43.85 -36.94
CA ARG A 458 4.79 -44.60 -37.32
C ARG A 458 5.84 -44.20 -36.29
N GLY A 459 6.51 -45.05 -35.54
CA GLY A 459 7.02 -46.40 -35.69
C GLY A 459 8.38 -46.42 -36.35
N VAL A 460 9.45 -46.67 -35.65
CA VAL A 460 10.74 -47.29 -36.04
C VAL A 460 11.67 -47.11 -34.82
N GLU A 461 11.98 -48.17 -34.03
CA GLU A 461 13.06 -49.16 -34.12
C GLU A 461 14.45 -48.55 -33.90
N SER A 462 15.11 -48.97 -32.86
CA SER A 462 16.08 -50.06 -32.60
C SER A 462 17.55 -49.66 -32.78
N GLY A 463 18.37 -50.13 -31.85
CA GLY A 463 19.83 -50.11 -31.89
C GLY A 463 20.39 -50.46 -30.52
N LYS A 464 20.39 -51.68 -30.10
CA LYS A 464 21.36 -52.79 -30.03
C LYS A 464 22.72 -52.41 -29.42
N ALA A 465 22.97 -53.13 -28.35
CA ALA A 465 24.19 -53.44 -27.64
C ALA A 465 25.33 -53.95 -28.60
N PRO A 466 26.53 -54.32 -28.19
CA PRO A 466 26.77 -55.45 -27.25
C PRO A 466 28.13 -55.41 -26.46
N PHE A 467 28.37 -56.52 -25.76
CA PHE A 467 29.56 -57.26 -25.33
C PHE A 467 29.64 -57.37 -23.81
N GLY A 468 29.70 -58.54 -23.19
CA GLY A 468 30.08 -59.89 -23.58
C GLY A 468 31.15 -60.41 -22.63
N GLY A 469 30.96 -61.56 -22.06
CA GLY A 469 31.96 -62.31 -21.31
C GLY A 469 31.36 -63.05 -20.11
N MET A 470 30.79 -64.14 -20.16
CA MET A 470 31.15 -65.55 -20.27
C MET A 470 32.29 -66.01 -19.29
N PHE A 471 31.93 -66.84 -18.31
CA PHE A 471 32.54 -68.10 -17.85
C PHE A 471 31.82 -68.50 -16.55
N SER A 472 31.03 -69.53 -16.54
CA SER A 472 31.28 -70.99 -16.47
C SER A 472 31.40 -71.56 -15.05
N ARG A 473 30.36 -72.27 -14.67
CA ARG A 473 30.25 -73.52 -13.84
C ARG A 473 31.51 -73.94 -13.04
N THR A 474 31.35 -74.32 -11.76
CA THR A 474 31.18 -75.66 -11.23
C THR A 474 31.22 -75.71 -9.70
N HIS A 475 30.41 -76.55 -9.10
CA HIS A 475 30.59 -77.37 -7.86
C HIS A 475 30.74 -76.60 -6.55
N THR A 476 30.18 -76.95 -5.44
CA THR A 476 29.63 -78.16 -4.86
C THR A 476 28.86 -77.85 -3.58
N ALA A 477 27.93 -78.66 -3.26
CA ALA A 477 27.23 -78.67 -2.00
C ALA A 477 28.15 -79.00 -0.83
N ALA A 478 28.30 -78.00 0.10
CA ALA A 478 28.58 -78.22 1.50
C ALA A 478 28.70 -76.82 2.18
N THR A 479 27.61 -76.26 2.70
CA THR A 479 27.57 -75.31 3.82
C THR A 479 26.14 -74.80 4.01
N ARG A 480 25.18 -75.65 4.19
CA ARG A 480 23.82 -75.31 4.63
C ARG A 480 23.75 -74.88 6.10
N GLY A 481 24.84 -75.01 6.90
CA GLY A 481 24.90 -74.61 8.30
C GLY A 481 25.39 -73.19 8.53
N ALA A 482 26.43 -72.76 7.79
CA ALA A 482 27.05 -71.42 8.01
C ALA A 482 26.23 -70.27 7.43
N ALA A 483 25.41 -70.50 6.40
CA ALA A 483 24.53 -69.49 5.82
C ALA A 483 23.28 -69.16 6.68
N ALA A 484 22.82 -70.15 7.49
CA ALA A 484 21.70 -69.94 8.41
C ALA A 484 22.16 -69.12 9.67
N GLU A 485 23.37 -69.38 10.18
CA GLU A 485 23.92 -68.61 11.30
C GLU A 485 24.34 -67.20 10.88
N ALA A 486 24.91 -66.99 9.69
CA ALA A 486 25.21 -65.68 9.16
C ALA A 486 23.96 -64.85 8.87
N ALA A 487 22.88 -65.51 8.39
CA ALA A 487 21.58 -64.83 8.18
C ALA A 487 20.87 -64.47 9.50
N GLN A 488 21.00 -65.33 10.54
CA GLN A 488 20.52 -64.99 11.88
C GLN A 488 21.33 -63.91 12.57
N GLN A 489 22.65 -63.89 12.41
CA GLN A 489 23.53 -62.82 12.94
C GLN A 489 23.30 -61.51 12.18
N ALA A 490 23.11 -61.52 10.87
CA ALA A 490 22.76 -60.34 10.10
C ALA A 490 21.35 -59.78 10.44
N ALA A 491 20.38 -60.70 10.68
CA ALA A 491 19.05 -60.30 11.14
C ALA A 491 19.05 -59.79 12.59
N ALA A 492 19.90 -60.36 13.47
CA ALA A 492 20.07 -59.85 14.84
C ALA A 492 20.84 -58.49 14.88
N ALA A 493 21.82 -58.30 13.99
CA ALA A 493 22.53 -57.03 13.86
C ALA A 493 21.62 -55.95 13.30
N SER A 494 20.83 -56.24 12.26
CA SER A 494 19.85 -55.29 11.72
C SER A 494 18.69 -54.99 12.69
N ALA A 495 18.30 -55.95 13.53
CA ALA A 495 17.32 -55.75 14.59
C ALA A 495 17.87 -54.91 15.74
N SER A 496 19.19 -55.05 16.06
CA SER A 496 19.86 -54.23 17.09
C SER A 496 20.14 -52.81 16.60
N GLU A 497 20.46 -52.62 15.32
CA GLU A 497 20.57 -51.29 14.69
C GLU A 497 19.23 -50.59 14.61
N ALA A 498 18.15 -51.29 14.18
CA ALA A 498 16.80 -50.75 14.18
C ALA A 498 16.28 -50.40 15.59
N ALA A 499 16.66 -51.20 16.61
CA ALA A 499 16.34 -50.89 18.01
C ALA A 499 17.19 -49.75 18.59
N ALA A 500 18.43 -49.57 18.13
CA ALA A 500 19.26 -48.41 18.48
C ALA A 500 18.84 -47.13 17.78
N GLU A 501 18.36 -47.21 16.53
CA GLU A 501 17.73 -46.13 15.80
C GLU A 501 16.37 -45.72 16.39
N ALA A 502 15.56 -46.71 16.82
CA ALA A 502 14.29 -46.46 17.51
C ALA A 502 14.48 -45.73 18.86
N LYS A 503 15.61 -45.96 19.56
CA LYS A 503 15.96 -45.24 20.82
C LYS A 503 16.46 -43.82 20.60
N ARG A 504 16.81 -43.42 19.37
CA ARG A 504 17.25 -42.08 19.02
C ARG A 504 16.12 -41.20 18.47
N ARG A 505 14.93 -41.75 18.24
CA ARG A 505 13.80 -40.99 17.71
C ARG A 505 13.20 -40.10 18.78
N ILE A 506 13.05 -38.83 18.44
CA ILE A 506 12.26 -37.87 19.21
C ILE A 506 10.79 -38.26 18.98
N PRO A 507 9.97 -38.46 20.03
CA PRO A 507 8.56 -38.83 19.85
C PRO A 507 7.80 -37.68 19.13
N LEU A 508 6.86 -38.04 18.27
CA LEU A 508 5.97 -37.10 17.60
C LEU A 508 4.99 -36.55 18.64
N THR A 509 5.35 -35.44 19.28
CA THR A 509 4.50 -34.67 20.19
C THR A 509 3.91 -33.46 19.47
N GLN A 510 2.77 -32.97 19.94
CA GLN A 510 2.11 -31.80 19.34
C GLN A 510 3.04 -30.58 19.25
N GLU A 511 3.87 -30.37 20.26
CA GLU A 511 4.82 -29.27 20.30
C GLU A 511 5.93 -29.43 19.23
N ASN A 512 6.55 -30.64 19.17
CA ASN A 512 7.60 -30.93 18.19
C ASN A 512 7.07 -30.86 16.75
N LEU A 513 5.86 -31.38 16.50
CA LEU A 513 5.20 -31.31 15.20
C LEU A 513 4.94 -29.87 14.78
N SER A 514 4.37 -29.06 15.67
CA SER A 514 4.08 -27.64 15.38
C SER A 514 5.37 -26.84 15.14
N GLN A 515 6.40 -27.08 15.94
CA GLN A 515 7.70 -26.41 15.76
C GLN A 515 8.31 -26.74 14.40
N LYS A 516 8.38 -28.03 14.02
CA LYS A 516 8.99 -28.45 12.75
C LYS A 516 8.13 -28.07 11.54
N TRP A 517 6.83 -27.98 11.70
CA TRP A 517 5.90 -27.48 10.71
C TRP A 517 6.15 -26.00 10.39
N PHE A 518 6.29 -25.16 11.41
CA PHE A 518 6.60 -23.74 11.21
C PHE A 518 8.04 -23.51 10.72
N GLU A 519 9.01 -24.30 11.17
CA GLU A 519 10.37 -24.23 10.64
C GLU A 519 10.39 -24.51 9.13
N TYR A 520 9.68 -25.54 8.67
CA TYR A 520 9.58 -25.85 7.24
C TYR A 520 8.93 -24.69 6.45
N ALA A 521 7.88 -24.07 6.99
CA ALA A 521 7.24 -22.91 6.36
C ALA A 521 8.19 -21.71 6.15
N VAL A 522 9.19 -21.56 7.01
CA VAL A 522 10.23 -20.50 6.88
C VAL A 522 11.30 -20.87 5.84
N TYR A 523 11.59 -22.17 5.68
CA TYR A 523 12.59 -22.67 4.74
C TYR A 523 12.11 -22.75 3.28
N LEU A 524 10.83 -22.59 3.01
CA LEU A 524 10.27 -22.67 1.66
C LEU A 524 10.81 -21.53 0.77
N PRO A 525 11.18 -21.84 -0.49
CA PRO A 525 11.70 -20.85 -1.44
C PRO A 525 10.65 -19.79 -1.81
N VAL A 526 11.11 -18.65 -2.29
CA VAL A 526 10.26 -17.48 -2.65
C VAL A 526 9.11 -17.84 -3.62
N ASN A 527 9.30 -18.85 -4.46
CA ASN A 527 8.29 -19.32 -5.41
C ASN A 527 7.10 -20.05 -4.74
N GLU A 528 7.23 -20.45 -3.47
CA GLU A 528 6.23 -21.20 -2.72
C GLU A 528 5.65 -20.44 -1.52
N HIS A 529 5.73 -19.10 -1.55
CA HIS A 529 5.17 -18.23 -0.51
C HIS A 529 3.69 -18.53 -0.22
N ALA A 530 2.91 -18.88 -1.23
CA ALA A 530 1.50 -19.22 -1.04
C ALA A 530 1.29 -20.44 -0.12
N LEU A 531 2.17 -21.45 -0.21
CA LEU A 531 2.16 -22.62 0.67
C LEU A 531 2.65 -22.23 2.08
N ALA A 532 3.76 -21.47 2.18
CA ALA A 532 4.30 -21.00 3.44
C ALA A 532 3.29 -20.18 4.26
N ASP A 533 2.56 -19.27 3.63
CA ASP A 533 1.53 -18.47 4.31
C ASP A 533 0.33 -19.30 4.75
N ARG A 534 -0.04 -20.34 4.00
CA ARG A 534 -1.07 -21.28 4.42
C ARG A 534 -0.62 -22.16 5.57
N MET A 535 0.64 -22.61 5.57
CA MET A 535 1.22 -23.39 6.66
C MET A 535 1.25 -22.63 7.99
N LYS A 536 1.46 -21.31 7.96
CA LYS A 536 1.40 -20.44 9.16
C LYS A 536 0.00 -20.35 9.79
N ILE A 537 -1.04 -20.58 9.01
CA ILE A 537 -2.44 -20.46 9.47
C ILE A 537 -2.99 -21.83 9.92
N ILE A 538 -2.50 -22.93 9.34
CA ILE A 538 -2.99 -24.28 9.58
C ILE A 538 -2.14 -24.95 10.65
N ASN A 539 -2.77 -25.38 11.74
CA ASN A 539 -2.11 -26.16 12.79
C ASN A 539 -2.30 -27.66 12.51
N PRO A 540 -1.21 -28.44 12.39
CA PRO A 540 -1.32 -29.89 12.25
C PRO A 540 -1.73 -30.53 13.57
N GLU A 541 -2.58 -31.56 13.53
CA GLU A 541 -3.03 -32.32 14.70
C GLU A 541 -2.54 -33.77 14.61
N ILE A 542 -2.08 -34.35 15.72
CA ILE A 542 -1.61 -35.75 15.75
C ILE A 542 -2.80 -36.71 15.74
N LEU A 543 -2.73 -37.71 14.87
CA LEU A 543 -3.70 -38.79 14.75
C LEU A 543 -3.20 -40.09 15.42
N SER A 544 -1.91 -40.38 15.28
CA SER A 544 -1.24 -41.53 15.89
C SER A 544 0.26 -41.25 16.06
N GLU A 545 0.99 -42.22 16.65
CA GLU A 545 2.44 -42.10 16.87
C GLU A 545 3.26 -41.78 15.60
N ASN A 546 2.74 -42.08 14.40
CA ASN A 546 3.41 -41.89 13.12
C ASN A 546 2.55 -41.15 12.08
N SER A 547 1.41 -40.55 12.47
CA SER A 547 0.55 -39.85 11.52
C SER A 547 -0.05 -38.59 12.12
N PHE A 548 -0.18 -37.55 11.28
CA PHE A 548 -0.85 -36.31 11.64
C PHE A 548 -1.84 -35.89 10.54
N VAL A 549 -2.79 -35.04 10.91
CA VAL A 549 -3.83 -34.53 10.03
C VAL A 549 -3.74 -33.01 9.94
N ILE A 550 -3.98 -32.50 8.74
CA ILE A 550 -4.20 -31.08 8.50
C ILE A 550 -5.62 -30.87 7.99
N ARG A 551 -6.31 -29.87 8.53
CA ARG A 551 -7.66 -29.50 8.06
C ARG A 551 -7.59 -28.28 7.18
N VAL A 552 -8.10 -28.39 5.96
CA VAL A 552 -8.06 -27.34 4.95
C VAL A 552 -9.48 -26.90 4.57
N ASP A 553 -9.65 -25.62 4.23
CA ASP A 553 -10.98 -25.03 4.00
C ASP A 553 -11.51 -25.23 2.58
N ASN A 554 -10.64 -25.53 1.60
CA ASN A 554 -11.06 -25.69 0.21
C ASN A 554 -10.21 -26.70 -0.58
N MET A 555 -10.77 -27.17 -1.71
CA MET A 555 -10.16 -28.18 -2.57
C MET A 555 -8.82 -27.75 -3.18
N HIS A 556 -8.67 -26.48 -3.55
CA HIS A 556 -7.45 -25.96 -4.16
C HIS A 556 -6.26 -25.97 -3.17
N VAL A 557 -6.52 -25.66 -1.90
CA VAL A 557 -5.50 -25.75 -0.84
C VAL A 557 -5.15 -27.22 -0.56
N SER A 558 -6.14 -28.13 -0.61
CA SER A 558 -5.90 -29.56 -0.49
C SER A 558 -4.96 -30.10 -1.58
N GLU A 559 -5.15 -29.68 -2.83
CA GLU A 559 -4.28 -30.05 -3.95
C GLU A 559 -2.85 -29.51 -3.81
N LEU A 560 -2.68 -28.29 -3.28
CA LEU A 560 -1.36 -27.71 -3.01
C LEU A 560 -0.59 -28.53 -1.97
N PHE A 561 -1.25 -28.87 -0.86
CA PHE A 561 -0.63 -29.71 0.18
C PHE A 561 -0.38 -31.14 -0.30
N ALA A 562 -1.24 -31.71 -1.14
CA ALA A 562 -1.07 -33.04 -1.69
C ALA A 562 0.17 -33.17 -2.61
N LYS A 563 0.49 -32.09 -3.37
CA LYS A 563 1.70 -32.06 -4.20
C LYS A 563 2.97 -32.10 -3.37
N GLU A 564 3.01 -31.35 -2.27
CA GLU A 564 4.18 -31.20 -1.41
C GLU A 564 4.19 -32.14 -0.20
N ALA A 565 3.19 -33.01 -0.08
CA ALA A 565 3.02 -33.93 1.05
C ALA A 565 4.27 -34.78 1.32
N LYS A 566 4.94 -35.25 0.26
CA LYS A 566 6.16 -36.06 0.36
C LYS A 566 7.35 -35.26 0.89
N SER A 567 7.51 -34.02 0.44
CA SER A 567 8.58 -33.14 0.88
C SER A 567 8.42 -32.74 2.35
N ILE A 568 7.19 -32.39 2.74
CA ILE A 568 6.83 -32.02 4.11
C ILE A 568 7.06 -33.20 5.08
N THR A 569 6.53 -34.39 4.75
CA THR A 569 6.67 -35.58 5.60
C THR A 569 8.11 -36.05 5.70
N ALA A 570 8.90 -36.00 4.61
CA ALA A 570 10.32 -36.33 4.62
C ALA A 570 11.12 -35.36 5.50
N TYR A 571 10.84 -34.06 5.44
CA TYR A 571 11.50 -33.07 6.28
C TYR A 571 11.20 -33.29 7.77
N ILE A 572 9.93 -33.47 8.13
CA ILE A 572 9.53 -33.71 9.52
C ILE A 572 10.11 -35.03 10.04
N ALA A 573 10.08 -36.09 9.23
CA ALA A 573 10.67 -37.37 9.59
C ALA A 573 12.18 -37.29 9.84
N ASN A 574 12.92 -36.60 8.96
CA ASN A 574 14.38 -36.38 9.14
C ASN A 574 14.68 -35.53 10.37
N ALA A 575 13.89 -34.50 10.64
CA ALA A 575 14.07 -33.62 11.79
C ALA A 575 13.77 -34.30 13.13
N LEU A 576 12.95 -35.37 13.13
CA LEU A 576 12.63 -36.18 14.32
C LEU A 576 13.49 -37.43 14.48
N GLY A 577 14.56 -37.58 13.67
CA GLY A 577 15.52 -38.69 13.80
C GLY A 577 15.20 -39.91 12.93
N GLY A 578 14.45 -39.76 11.85
CA GLY A 578 14.13 -40.78 10.85
C GLY A 578 12.82 -41.55 11.15
N GLY A 579 12.27 -42.17 10.12
CA GLY A 579 11.03 -42.96 10.17
C GLY A 579 10.05 -42.54 9.09
N THR A 580 8.97 -43.29 8.97
CA THR A 580 7.87 -42.96 8.05
C THR A 580 6.78 -42.22 8.81
N ILE A 581 6.50 -40.97 8.40
CA ILE A 581 5.40 -40.16 8.94
C ILE A 581 4.39 -40.00 7.82
N GLU A 582 3.11 -40.22 8.11
CA GLU A 582 2.02 -40.02 7.17
C GLU A 582 1.25 -38.74 7.48
N MET A 583 1.02 -37.93 6.45
CA MET A 583 0.18 -36.73 6.51
C MET A 583 -1.18 -37.04 5.87
N LYS A 584 -2.25 -36.85 6.63
CA LYS A 584 -3.63 -36.91 6.12
C LYS A 584 -4.18 -35.49 5.94
N ILE A 585 -4.89 -35.29 4.83
CA ILE A 585 -5.51 -33.99 4.51
C ILE A 585 -7.03 -34.20 4.60
N GLU A 586 -7.66 -33.51 5.54
CA GLU A 586 -9.11 -33.50 5.71
C GLU A 586 -9.68 -32.16 5.29
N GLN A 587 -10.79 -32.18 4.56
CA GLN A 587 -11.53 -30.95 4.25
C GLN A 587 -12.49 -30.65 5.39
N ASN A 588 -12.44 -29.40 5.87
CA ASN A 588 -13.32 -28.93 6.92
C ASN A 588 -14.74 -28.77 6.36
N THR A 589 -15.60 -29.71 6.67
CA THR A 589 -17.02 -29.74 6.24
C THR A 589 -17.91 -28.85 7.12
N GLN A 590 -17.38 -28.25 8.19
CA GLN A 590 -18.13 -27.26 8.96
C GLN A 590 -18.19 -25.98 8.11
N GLN A 591 -19.40 -25.51 7.84
CA GLN A 591 -19.67 -24.21 7.25
C GLN A 591 -19.06 -23.10 8.15
N VAL A 592 -17.77 -22.86 7.98
CA VAL A 592 -17.17 -21.60 8.44
C VAL A 592 -17.89 -20.53 7.66
N GLN A 593 -18.55 -19.60 8.35
CA GLN A 593 -19.15 -18.43 7.74
C GLN A 593 -18.11 -17.81 6.80
N ARG A 594 -18.30 -18.04 5.50
CA ARG A 594 -17.43 -17.49 4.46
C ARG A 594 -17.33 -15.99 4.70
N ARG A 595 -16.18 -15.49 5.06
CA ARG A 595 -15.90 -14.06 5.03
C ARG A 595 -15.97 -13.65 3.56
N ILE A 596 -17.05 -13.05 3.20
CA ILE A 596 -17.36 -12.61 1.84
C ILE A 596 -16.50 -11.38 1.60
N TYR A 597 -15.46 -11.52 0.79
CA TYR A 597 -14.52 -10.44 0.45
C TYR A 597 -14.98 -9.60 -0.74
N ASN A 598 -15.93 -10.11 -1.56
CA ASN A 598 -16.40 -9.43 -2.75
C ASN A 598 -17.70 -8.65 -2.46
N ARG A 599 -17.74 -7.37 -2.84
CA ARG A 599 -18.92 -6.49 -2.65
C ARG A 599 -20.18 -7.04 -3.29
N THR A 600 -20.07 -7.70 -4.44
CA THR A 600 -21.17 -8.36 -5.14
C THR A 600 -21.75 -9.54 -4.36
N GLU A 601 -20.92 -10.33 -3.67
CA GLU A 601 -21.37 -11.44 -2.82
C GLU A 601 -21.98 -10.94 -1.51
N GLN A 602 -21.43 -9.87 -0.92
CA GLN A 602 -22.01 -9.19 0.24
C GLN A 602 -23.41 -8.67 -0.08
N PHE A 603 -23.57 -8.07 -1.26
CA PHE A 603 -24.88 -7.57 -1.68
C PHE A 603 -25.87 -8.70 -1.92
N LYS A 604 -25.47 -9.82 -2.54
CA LYS A 604 -26.34 -11.00 -2.70
C LYS A 604 -26.82 -11.53 -1.34
N LEU A 605 -25.93 -11.65 -0.38
CA LEU A 605 -26.27 -12.11 0.97
C LEU A 605 -27.18 -11.13 1.73
N LEU A 606 -27.00 -9.83 1.51
CA LEU A 606 -27.89 -8.80 2.04
C LEU A 606 -29.26 -8.83 1.34
N THR A 607 -29.31 -9.11 0.04
CA THR A 607 -30.54 -9.23 -0.75
C THR A 607 -31.33 -10.48 -0.35
N GLU A 608 -30.67 -11.58 -0.04
CA GLU A 608 -31.32 -12.78 0.54
C GLU A 608 -31.99 -12.49 1.89
N LYS A 609 -31.36 -11.62 2.72
CA LYS A 609 -31.93 -11.20 4.00
C LYS A 609 -33.01 -10.12 3.84
N ASN A 610 -32.93 -9.29 2.82
CA ASN A 610 -33.89 -8.21 2.57
C ASN A 610 -34.08 -7.99 1.05
N PRO A 611 -35.13 -8.60 0.44
CA PRO A 611 -35.42 -8.49 -0.99
C PRO A 611 -35.68 -7.06 -1.49
N ALA A 612 -35.95 -6.09 -0.59
CA ALA A 612 -36.16 -4.70 -0.97
C ALA A 612 -34.89 -4.03 -1.50
N LEU A 613 -33.70 -4.55 -1.18
CA LEU A 613 -32.42 -4.02 -1.66
C LEU A 613 -32.23 -4.21 -3.17
N GLU A 614 -32.74 -5.29 -3.75
CA GLU A 614 -32.70 -5.52 -5.20
C GLU A 614 -33.61 -4.53 -5.94
N LYS A 615 -34.78 -4.25 -5.40
CA LYS A 615 -35.68 -3.22 -5.94
C LYS A 615 -35.07 -1.82 -5.85
N LEU A 616 -34.37 -1.53 -4.77
CA LEU A 616 -33.66 -0.25 -4.58
C LEU A 616 -32.55 -0.09 -5.62
N ARG A 617 -31.78 -1.15 -5.86
CA ARG A 617 -30.71 -1.18 -6.88
C ARG A 617 -31.28 -0.89 -8.27
N GLN A 618 -32.36 -1.59 -8.65
CA GLN A 618 -33.02 -1.41 -9.95
C GLN A 618 -33.62 -0.01 -10.12
N ASN A 619 -34.27 0.52 -9.09
CA ASN A 619 -34.90 1.83 -9.13
C ASN A 619 -33.92 3.00 -9.21
N LEU A 620 -32.72 2.84 -8.61
CA LEU A 620 -31.68 3.87 -8.57
C LEU A 620 -30.57 3.62 -9.60
N ASN A 621 -30.68 2.55 -10.41
CA ASN A 621 -29.70 2.16 -11.44
C ASN A 621 -28.25 2.10 -10.90
N LEU A 622 -28.07 1.50 -9.70
CA LEU A 622 -26.78 1.42 -9.02
C LEU A 622 -25.99 0.19 -9.48
N ASP A 623 -24.75 0.40 -9.95
CA ASP A 623 -23.79 -0.66 -10.25
C ASP A 623 -22.64 -0.68 -9.24
N PHE A 624 -22.02 -1.86 -9.09
CA PHE A 624 -20.85 -2.02 -8.24
C PHE A 624 -19.62 -1.48 -8.97
N ALA A 625 -18.99 -0.45 -8.41
CA ALA A 625 -17.71 0.06 -8.86
C ALA A 625 -16.54 -0.77 -8.30
#